data_67b509ee0d9a0f8e0ec102715a49db37
#
_entry.id   67b509ee0d9a0f8e0ec102715a49db37
#
_cell.length_a   1.000
_cell.length_b   1.000
_cell.length_c   1.000
_cell.angle_alpha   90.00
_cell.angle_beta   90.00
_cell.angle_gamma   90.00
#
_symmetry.space_group_name_H-M   'P 1'
#
loop_
_entity.id
_entity.type
_entity.pdbx_description
1 polymer ?
#
loop_
_entity_poly.entity_id
_entity_poly.type
_entity_poly.pdbx_seq_one_letter_code
_entity_poly.pdbx_strand_id
1 'polypeptide(L)'
;MTFEALRPKVTEITINTSLSRDEKLLKICELLEANITYYTWVGFYFANHETKTLHLGPYVGAETDHTVIPFGKGICGQVAVSNQNFVVPDVAAQDNYIACSFTVKSEIVVPLFVKGENIGQIDIDSNVLDPFTNADEKFLEFVNEQVASLF
;
A
#
# COMPACT_ATOMS: atom_id res chain seq x y z
N MET A 1 2.59 -17.93 -4.62
CA MET A 1 3.26 -18.16 -3.32
C MET A 1 2.30 -17.73 -2.21
N THR A 2 2.24 -18.47 -1.12
CA THR A 2 1.33 -18.16 0.00
C THR A 2 1.83 -16.94 0.79
N PHE A 3 0.93 -16.30 1.52
CA PHE A 3 1.32 -15.21 2.43
C PHE A 3 2.33 -15.69 3.47
N GLU A 4 2.17 -16.91 4.01
CA GLU A 4 3.11 -17.48 4.97
C GLU A 4 4.51 -17.64 4.38
N ALA A 5 4.60 -18.05 3.11
CA ALA A 5 5.89 -18.19 2.43
C ALA A 5 6.54 -16.82 2.13
N LEU A 6 5.72 -15.79 1.96
CA LEU A 6 6.22 -14.43 1.68
C LEU A 6 6.71 -13.71 2.93
N ARG A 7 6.16 -14.03 4.12
CA ARG A 7 6.54 -13.36 5.37
C ARG A 7 8.05 -13.35 5.63
N PRO A 8 8.76 -14.49 5.61
CA PRO A 8 10.21 -14.47 5.83
C PRO A 8 10.97 -13.72 4.74
N LYS A 9 10.45 -13.68 3.52
CA LYS A 9 11.07 -12.90 2.42
C LYS A 9 10.96 -11.40 2.64
N VAL A 10 9.85 -10.94 3.18
CA VAL A 10 9.68 -9.52 3.57
C VAL A 10 10.67 -9.17 4.68
N THR A 11 10.77 -9.98 5.71
CA THR A 11 11.72 -9.77 6.81
C THR A 11 13.16 -9.74 6.30
N GLU A 12 13.53 -10.65 5.41
CA GLU A 12 14.85 -10.71 4.80
C GLU A 12 15.21 -9.42 4.08
N ILE A 13 14.26 -8.82 3.37
CA ILE A 13 14.46 -7.52 2.71
C ILE A 13 14.69 -6.42 3.75
N THR A 14 13.87 -6.36 4.79
CA THR A 14 13.96 -5.27 5.77
C THR A 14 15.24 -5.30 6.58
N ILE A 15 15.82 -6.47 6.84
CA ILE A 15 17.07 -6.59 7.60
C ILE A 15 18.33 -6.53 6.73
N ASN A 16 18.19 -6.43 5.42
CA ASN A 16 19.34 -6.39 4.49
C ASN A 16 20.07 -5.05 4.59
N THR A 17 21.25 -5.04 5.22
CA THR A 17 22.01 -3.83 5.48
C THR A 17 22.67 -3.22 4.23
N SER A 18 22.69 -3.93 3.10
CA SER A 18 23.26 -3.42 1.84
C SER A 18 22.27 -2.58 1.03
N LEU A 19 21.02 -2.51 1.44
CA LEU A 19 19.96 -1.77 0.75
C LEU A 19 19.58 -0.51 1.53
N SER A 20 19.32 0.58 0.80
CA SER A 20 18.72 1.78 1.38
C SER A 20 17.25 1.51 1.73
N ARG A 21 16.64 2.41 2.51
CA ARG A 21 15.22 2.30 2.87
C ARG A 21 14.33 2.25 1.62
N ASP A 22 14.55 3.17 0.67
CA ASP A 22 13.75 3.21 -0.56
C ASP A 22 13.95 1.97 -1.42
N GLU A 23 15.16 1.44 -1.48
CA GLU A 23 15.44 0.18 -2.18
C GLU A 23 14.70 -0.99 -1.54
N LYS A 24 14.64 -1.03 -0.20
CA LYS A 24 13.88 -2.05 0.54
C LYS A 24 12.39 -1.96 0.24
N LEU A 25 11.83 -0.75 0.26
CA LEU A 25 10.42 -0.52 -0.03
C LEU A 25 10.07 -0.95 -1.46
N LEU A 26 10.92 -0.61 -2.42
CA LEU A 26 10.73 -1.02 -3.81
C LEU A 26 10.77 -2.54 -3.96
N LYS A 27 11.74 -3.20 -3.31
CA LYS A 27 11.84 -4.66 -3.35
C LYS A 27 10.63 -5.36 -2.73
N ILE A 28 10.07 -4.79 -1.68
CA ILE A 28 8.82 -5.30 -1.10
C ILE A 28 7.69 -5.19 -2.12
N CYS A 29 7.54 -4.03 -2.77
CA CYS A 29 6.52 -3.84 -3.80
C CYS A 29 6.69 -4.86 -4.94
N GLU A 30 7.92 -5.04 -5.42
CA GLU A 30 8.25 -6.02 -6.47
C GLU A 30 7.92 -7.44 -6.04
N LEU A 31 8.25 -7.81 -4.80
CA LEU A 31 7.96 -9.13 -4.24
C LEU A 31 6.46 -9.44 -4.23
N LEU A 32 5.66 -8.48 -3.77
CA LEU A 32 4.21 -8.66 -3.66
C LEU A 32 3.55 -8.73 -5.03
N GLU A 33 3.90 -7.81 -5.92
CA GLU A 33 3.33 -7.76 -7.27
C GLU A 33 3.68 -9.03 -8.06
N ALA A 34 4.92 -9.51 -7.98
CA ALA A 34 5.38 -10.69 -8.71
C ALA A 34 4.75 -12.00 -8.22
N ASN A 35 4.36 -12.08 -6.95
CA ASN A 35 3.97 -13.34 -6.30
C ASN A 35 2.48 -13.43 -5.94
N ILE A 36 1.73 -12.32 -6.00
CA ILE A 36 0.31 -12.30 -5.71
C ILE A 36 -0.41 -11.84 -6.98
N THR A 37 -1.06 -12.78 -7.65
CA THR A 37 -1.57 -12.58 -9.03
C THR A 37 -2.56 -11.43 -9.18
N TYR A 38 -3.32 -11.12 -8.13
CA TYR A 38 -4.31 -10.05 -8.16
C TYR A 38 -3.79 -8.71 -7.60
N TYR A 39 -2.51 -8.61 -7.25
CA TYR A 39 -1.85 -7.35 -6.90
C TYR A 39 -1.23 -6.78 -8.18
N THR A 40 -1.92 -5.85 -8.81
CA THR A 40 -1.48 -5.30 -10.12
C THR A 40 -0.72 -3.99 -9.99
N TRP A 41 -0.95 -3.26 -8.90
CA TRP A 41 -0.18 -2.07 -8.54
C TRP A 41 0.06 -2.12 -7.04
N VAL A 42 1.29 -1.93 -6.62
CA VAL A 42 1.69 -1.96 -5.20
C VAL A 42 2.60 -0.77 -4.94
N GLY A 43 2.25 0.06 -3.99
CA GLY A 43 3.04 1.23 -3.67
C GLY A 43 2.85 1.73 -2.26
N PHE A 44 3.75 2.63 -1.85
CA PHE A 44 3.69 3.31 -0.58
C PHE A 44 3.42 4.79 -0.80
N TYR A 45 2.58 5.37 0.04
CA TYR A 45 2.41 6.81 0.17
C TYR A 45 2.85 7.23 1.56
N PHE A 46 3.49 8.40 1.66
CA PHE A 46 3.94 8.94 2.94
C PHE A 46 3.23 10.25 3.25
N ALA A 47 2.82 10.39 4.50
CA ALA A 47 2.00 11.51 4.96
C ALA A 47 2.86 12.70 5.36
N ASN A 48 2.46 13.89 4.91
CA ASN A 48 2.92 15.16 5.44
C ASN A 48 1.75 15.78 6.21
N HIS A 49 1.85 15.78 7.54
CA HIS A 49 0.78 16.27 8.41
C HIS A 49 0.67 17.79 8.46
N GLU A 50 1.73 18.50 8.08
CA GLU A 50 1.69 19.97 8.01
C GLU A 50 0.84 20.44 6.82
N THR A 51 1.05 19.81 5.65
CA THR A 51 0.31 20.15 4.44
C THR A 51 -0.96 19.32 4.27
N LYS A 52 -1.13 18.28 5.09
CA LYS A 52 -2.23 17.30 5.00
C LYS A 52 -2.32 16.68 3.61
N THR A 53 -1.17 16.18 3.14
CA THR A 53 -1.03 15.53 1.85
C THR A 53 -0.26 14.23 1.97
N LEU A 54 -0.58 13.28 1.09
CA LEU A 54 0.18 12.05 0.88
C LEU A 54 1.10 12.24 -0.31
N HIS A 55 2.32 11.72 -0.21
CA HIS A 55 3.32 11.79 -1.27
C HIS A 55 3.72 10.38 -1.70
N LEU A 56 3.69 10.14 -3.01
CA LEU A 56 4.03 8.84 -3.58
C LEU A 56 5.48 8.49 -3.29
N GLY A 57 5.70 7.31 -2.72
CA GLY A 57 7.00 6.70 -2.52
C GLY A 57 7.28 5.61 -3.55
N PRO A 58 8.13 4.62 -3.24
CA PRO A 58 8.39 3.52 -4.17
C PRO A 58 7.12 2.73 -4.52
N TYR A 59 7.00 2.34 -5.77
CA TYR A 59 5.86 1.57 -6.28
C TYR A 59 6.25 0.73 -7.50
N VAL A 60 5.43 -0.26 -7.81
CA VAL A 60 5.49 -1.04 -9.06
C VAL A 60 4.10 -1.10 -9.67
N GLY A 61 4.06 -1.10 -11.01
CA GLY A 61 2.84 -1.10 -11.78
C GLY A 61 2.80 0.06 -12.75
N ALA A 62 1.62 0.37 -13.27
CA ALA A 62 1.44 1.46 -14.24
C ALA A 62 1.83 2.80 -13.62
N GLU A 63 2.43 3.68 -14.41
CA GLU A 63 2.71 5.05 -14.00
C GLU A 63 1.42 5.75 -13.57
N THR A 64 1.52 6.58 -12.55
CA THR A 64 0.38 7.33 -12.02
C THR A 64 0.71 8.83 -11.93
N ASP A 65 -0.30 9.66 -12.21
CA ASP A 65 -0.21 11.11 -12.01
C ASP A 65 -0.51 11.50 -10.55
N HIS A 66 -1.01 10.55 -9.74
CA HIS A 66 -1.37 10.79 -8.34
C HIS A 66 -0.15 10.73 -7.43
N THR A 67 0.76 11.68 -7.60
CA THR A 67 2.00 11.76 -6.81
C THR A 67 1.79 12.50 -5.49
N VAL A 68 0.77 13.36 -5.41
CA VAL A 68 0.36 14.07 -4.20
C VAL A 68 -1.15 13.96 -4.07
N ILE A 69 -1.61 13.43 -2.94
CA ILE A 69 -3.04 13.23 -2.68
C ILE A 69 -3.43 13.98 -1.41
N PRO A 70 -4.35 14.94 -1.47
CA PRO A 70 -4.86 15.60 -0.26
C PRO A 70 -5.55 14.61 0.68
N PHE A 71 -5.40 14.80 1.98
CA PHE A 71 -6.14 14.01 2.98
C PHE A 71 -7.65 14.16 2.73
N GLY A 72 -8.36 13.05 2.88
CA GLY A 72 -9.80 12.99 2.63
C GLY A 72 -10.20 12.72 1.19
N LYS A 73 -9.27 12.82 0.24
CA LYS A 73 -9.52 12.57 -1.18
C LYS A 73 -9.19 11.14 -1.58
N GLY A 74 -10.08 10.50 -2.33
CA GLY A 74 -9.91 9.13 -2.79
C GLY A 74 -9.84 8.15 -1.63
N ILE A 75 -9.48 6.90 -1.92
CA ILE A 75 -9.38 5.84 -0.91
C ILE A 75 -8.17 6.09 -0.01
N CYS A 76 -7.02 6.40 -0.61
CA CYS A 76 -5.79 6.70 0.14
C CYS A 76 -5.95 7.91 1.06
N GLY A 77 -6.55 9.00 0.56
CA GLY A 77 -6.76 10.20 1.37
C GLY A 77 -7.71 9.97 2.54
N GLN A 78 -8.71 9.11 2.37
CA GLN A 78 -9.62 8.75 3.45
C GLN A 78 -8.90 7.95 4.54
N VAL A 79 -8.00 7.04 4.18
CA VAL A 79 -7.21 6.24 5.14
C VAL A 79 -6.26 7.13 5.93
N ALA A 80 -5.71 8.17 5.32
CA ALA A 80 -4.87 9.14 6.02
C ALA A 80 -5.61 9.82 7.18
N VAL A 81 -6.92 9.98 7.06
CA VAL A 81 -7.78 10.60 8.08
C VAL A 81 -8.33 9.57 9.06
N SER A 82 -8.82 8.42 8.56
CA SER A 82 -9.51 7.42 9.38
C SER A 82 -8.59 6.59 10.24
N ASN A 83 -7.35 6.38 9.82
CA ASN A 83 -6.38 5.48 10.44
C ASN A 83 -6.85 4.02 10.44
N GLN A 84 -7.77 3.66 9.57
CA GLN A 84 -8.36 2.32 9.45
C GLN A 84 -8.00 1.72 8.10
N ASN A 85 -7.88 0.40 8.02
CA ASN A 85 -7.80 -0.29 6.73
C ASN A 85 -9.05 0.03 5.91
N PHE A 86 -8.88 0.15 4.61
CA PHE A 86 -10.01 0.32 3.70
C PHE A 86 -9.91 -0.72 2.61
N VAL A 87 -10.84 -1.66 2.61
CA VAL A 87 -10.97 -2.71 1.60
C VAL A 87 -12.13 -2.32 0.69
N VAL A 88 -11.84 -2.10 -0.59
CA VAL A 88 -12.81 -1.66 -1.58
C VAL A 88 -12.98 -2.76 -2.63
N PRO A 89 -14.05 -3.56 -2.55
CA PRO A 89 -14.26 -4.66 -3.50
C PRO A 89 -14.58 -4.20 -4.92
N ASP A 90 -15.17 -3.01 -5.05
CA ASP A 90 -15.50 -2.41 -6.34
C ASP A 90 -15.32 -0.90 -6.27
N VAL A 91 -14.28 -0.39 -6.91
CA VAL A 91 -13.96 1.04 -6.90
C VAL A 91 -15.04 1.88 -7.58
N ALA A 92 -15.77 1.32 -8.54
CA ALA A 92 -16.85 2.03 -9.25
C ALA A 92 -18.03 2.37 -8.31
N ALA A 93 -18.14 1.68 -7.17
CA ALA A 93 -19.18 1.94 -6.17
C ALA A 93 -18.79 3.06 -5.19
N GLN A 94 -17.58 3.61 -5.27
CA GLN A 94 -17.09 4.66 -4.38
C GLN A 94 -17.30 6.05 -4.99
N ASP A 95 -17.96 6.93 -4.26
CA ASP A 95 -18.21 8.31 -4.71
C ASP A 95 -16.94 9.17 -4.71
N ASN A 96 -15.99 8.86 -3.81
CA ASN A 96 -14.75 9.60 -3.63
C ASN A 96 -13.55 8.75 -4.06
N TYR A 97 -13.57 8.29 -5.32
CA TYR A 97 -12.48 7.50 -5.88
C TYR A 97 -11.65 8.31 -6.85
N ILE A 98 -10.31 8.21 -6.74
CA ILE A 98 -9.36 8.80 -7.67
C ILE A 98 -8.76 7.63 -8.46
N ALA A 99 -9.15 7.52 -9.74
CA ALA A 99 -8.69 6.41 -10.58
C ALA A 99 -7.21 6.58 -10.98
N CYS A 100 -6.42 5.52 -10.78
CA CYS A 100 -5.03 5.44 -11.27
C CYS A 100 -4.99 4.89 -12.71
N SER A 101 -5.98 4.05 -13.06
CA SER A 101 -6.08 3.41 -14.37
C SER A 101 -7.53 2.98 -14.59
N PHE A 102 -7.98 2.87 -15.85
CA PHE A 102 -9.33 2.37 -16.13
C PHE A 102 -9.49 0.89 -15.80
N THR A 103 -8.39 0.13 -15.73
CA THR A 103 -8.44 -1.31 -15.48
C THR A 103 -8.57 -1.66 -14.02
N VAL A 104 -8.36 -0.70 -13.11
CA VAL A 104 -8.50 -0.91 -11.68
C VAL A 104 -9.95 -1.19 -11.32
N LYS A 105 -10.21 -2.30 -10.64
CA LYS A 105 -11.53 -2.73 -10.22
C LYS A 105 -11.71 -2.71 -8.71
N SER A 106 -10.65 -2.95 -7.96
CA SER A 106 -10.67 -3.00 -6.51
C SER A 106 -9.39 -2.43 -5.94
N GLU A 107 -9.43 -2.07 -4.66
CA GLU A 107 -8.30 -1.48 -3.97
C GLU A 107 -8.31 -1.87 -2.50
N ILE A 108 -7.13 -2.04 -1.91
CA ILE A 108 -6.96 -2.15 -0.46
C ILE A 108 -5.85 -1.19 -0.02
N VAL A 109 -6.12 -0.45 1.04
CA VAL A 109 -5.15 0.47 1.64
C VAL A 109 -5.03 0.13 3.12
N VAL A 110 -3.80 -0.02 3.59
CA VAL A 110 -3.51 -0.32 5.00
C VAL A 110 -2.55 0.74 5.53
N PRO A 111 -2.93 1.46 6.61
CA PRO A 111 -2.08 2.51 7.15
C PRO A 111 -0.80 1.95 7.76
N LEU A 112 0.26 2.77 7.71
CA LEU A 112 1.58 2.46 8.25
C LEU A 112 1.80 3.31 9.49
N PHE A 113 1.91 2.65 10.64
CA PHE A 113 2.13 3.33 11.92
C PHE A 113 3.57 3.15 12.38
N VAL A 114 4.17 4.24 12.82
CA VAL A 114 5.46 4.24 13.51
C VAL A 114 5.27 4.92 14.85
N LYS A 115 5.51 4.18 15.94
CA LYS A 115 5.31 4.68 17.31
C LYS A 115 3.90 5.26 17.53
N GLY A 116 2.91 4.60 16.96
CA GLY A 116 1.50 4.99 17.06
C GLY A 116 1.05 6.11 16.14
N GLU A 117 1.94 6.68 15.35
CA GLU A 117 1.62 7.74 14.40
C GLU A 117 1.48 7.19 12.98
N ASN A 118 0.42 7.60 12.28
CA ASN A 118 0.24 7.27 10.86
C ASN A 118 1.21 8.11 10.02
N ILE A 119 2.26 7.47 9.48
CA ILE A 119 3.26 8.13 8.64
C ILE A 119 3.04 7.88 7.15
N GLY A 120 2.06 7.06 6.81
CA GLY A 120 1.81 6.69 5.42
C GLY A 120 0.94 5.46 5.31
N GLN A 121 1.09 4.74 4.22
CA GLN A 121 0.25 3.57 3.94
C GLN A 121 0.85 2.73 2.82
N ILE A 122 0.45 1.45 2.76
CA ILE A 122 0.61 0.63 1.58
C ILE A 122 -0.71 0.64 0.81
N ASP A 123 -0.62 0.82 -0.50
CA ASP A 123 -1.76 0.90 -1.41
C ASP A 123 -1.63 -0.17 -2.48
N ILE A 124 -2.67 -0.95 -2.67
CA ILE A 124 -2.70 -2.03 -3.65
C ILE A 124 -3.96 -1.92 -4.49
N ASP A 125 -3.76 -1.85 -5.81
CA ASP A 125 -4.84 -1.90 -6.79
C ASP A 125 -4.89 -3.27 -7.45
N SER A 126 -6.09 -3.71 -7.78
CA SER A 126 -6.32 -4.96 -8.48
C SER A 126 -7.23 -4.75 -9.69
N ASN A 127 -6.99 -5.52 -10.75
CA ASN A 127 -7.86 -5.59 -11.93
C ASN A 127 -8.98 -6.62 -11.76
N VAL A 128 -9.11 -7.20 -10.59
CA VAL A 128 -10.12 -8.21 -10.24
C VAL A 128 -11.13 -7.59 -9.27
N LEU A 129 -12.42 -7.91 -9.44
CA LEU A 129 -13.44 -7.51 -8.49
C LEU A 129 -13.37 -8.37 -7.23
N ASP A 130 -13.46 -7.73 -6.08
CA ASP A 130 -13.56 -8.37 -4.76
C ASP A 130 -12.52 -9.48 -4.51
N PRO A 131 -11.21 -9.23 -4.75
CA PRO A 131 -10.20 -10.26 -4.52
C PRO A 131 -9.68 -10.32 -3.09
N PHE A 132 -9.82 -9.21 -2.34
CA PHE A 132 -9.15 -9.05 -1.03
C PHE A 132 -9.97 -9.70 0.08
N THR A 133 -9.27 -10.46 0.93
CA THR A 133 -9.86 -11.15 2.08
C THR A 133 -9.21 -10.65 3.37
N ASN A 134 -9.70 -11.13 4.51
CA ASN A 134 -9.09 -10.84 5.80
C ASN A 134 -7.61 -11.30 5.85
N ALA A 135 -7.26 -12.33 5.09
CA ALA A 135 -5.87 -12.79 4.99
C ALA A 135 -4.97 -11.75 4.34
N ASP A 136 -5.47 -11.02 3.33
CA ASP A 136 -4.74 -9.89 2.73
C ASP A 136 -4.52 -8.78 3.76
N GLU A 137 -5.54 -8.41 4.51
CA GLU A 137 -5.41 -7.37 5.55
C GLU A 137 -4.34 -7.75 6.57
N LYS A 138 -4.38 -8.98 7.08
CA LYS A 138 -3.43 -9.47 8.08
C LYS A 138 -2.00 -9.51 7.53
N PHE A 139 -1.85 -9.94 6.29
CA PHE A 139 -0.54 -9.97 5.64
C PHE A 139 0.02 -8.56 5.45
N LEU A 140 -0.80 -7.60 4.98
CA LEU A 140 -0.35 -6.23 4.76
C LEU A 140 -0.08 -5.49 6.08
N GLU A 141 -0.83 -5.79 7.14
CA GLU A 141 -0.52 -5.32 8.50
C GLU A 141 0.87 -5.81 8.93
N PHE A 142 1.18 -7.09 8.68
CA PHE A 142 2.51 -7.65 8.95
C PHE A 142 3.59 -6.94 8.12
N VAL A 143 3.36 -6.73 6.82
CA VAL A 143 4.31 -6.01 5.95
C VAL A 143 4.61 -4.63 6.54
N ASN A 144 3.58 -3.91 6.94
CA ASN A 144 3.73 -2.57 7.51
C ASN A 144 4.44 -2.58 8.87
N GLU A 145 4.25 -3.61 9.70
CA GLU A 145 5.02 -3.77 10.93
C GLU A 145 6.52 -3.91 10.64
N GLN A 146 6.86 -4.70 9.63
CA GLN A 146 8.26 -4.87 9.20
C GLN A 146 8.83 -3.57 8.64
N VAL A 147 8.06 -2.88 7.80
CA VAL A 147 8.44 -1.59 7.21
C VAL A 147 8.62 -0.51 8.27
N ALA A 148 7.79 -0.52 9.31
CA ALA A 148 7.88 0.46 10.40
C ALA A 148 9.27 0.45 11.08
N SER A 149 9.95 -0.68 11.09
CA SER A 149 11.30 -0.80 11.66
C SER A 149 12.36 0.00 10.90
N LEU A 150 12.04 0.49 9.70
CA LEU A 150 12.96 1.26 8.86
C LEU A 150 12.92 2.77 9.15
N PHE A 151 12.02 3.20 10.02
CA PHE A 151 11.80 4.63 10.35
C PHE A 151 12.13 4.97 11.78
#